data_a902f83c9f7c3dacaa6a7918b9b93502
#
_entry.id   a902f83c9f7c3dacaa6a7918b9b93502
#
_cell.length_a   1.000
_cell.length_b   1.000
_cell.length_c   1.000
_cell.angle_alpha   90.00
_cell.angle_beta   90.00
_cell.angle_gamma   90.00
#
_symmetry.space_group_name_H-M   'P 1'
#
loop_
_entity.id
_entity.type
_entity.pdbx_description
1 polymer ?
#
loop_
_entity_poly.entity_id
_entity_poly.type
_entity_poly.pdbx_seq_one_letter_code
_entity_poly.pdbx_strand_id
1 'polypeptide(L)'
;MTKPATTQLPHAFKRIRLGIARSTEFPSGSSRHGYEFVAPLDGSGHIDPSLWRKHRDNCRVRRFWGGEEEIGHLLHKPGGPEHAQWVFDYDDAAEYDDESGYRFDAHAFAPGEYVSIRDDAGELHTFRVLSVSNAT
;
A
#
# COMPACT_ATOMS: atom_id res chain seq x y z
N MET A 1 -4.52 -14.77 33.87
CA MET A 1 -4.13 -15.25 32.57
C MET A 1 -3.80 -14.08 31.65
N THR A 2 -2.68 -14.14 31.09
CA THR A 2 -2.21 -13.03 30.27
C THR A 2 -2.15 -13.45 28.82
N LYS A 3 -2.78 -12.68 28.00
CA LYS A 3 -2.74 -12.89 26.60
C LYS A 3 -1.64 -12.05 25.98
N PRO A 4 -0.91 -12.58 25.01
CA PRO A 4 0.14 -11.81 24.36
C PRO A 4 -0.45 -10.67 23.54
N ALA A 5 -0.51 -9.52 24.14
CA ALA A 5 -1.11 -8.36 23.50
C ALA A 5 -0.38 -7.95 22.23
N THR A 6 0.88 -8.38 22.11
CA THR A 6 1.71 -8.03 20.98
C THR A 6 1.27 -8.67 19.67
N THR A 7 0.40 -9.68 19.73
CA THR A 7 -0.02 -10.38 18.52
C THR A 7 -1.15 -9.69 17.77
N GLN A 8 -1.78 -8.70 18.39
CA GLN A 8 -2.89 -8.02 17.74
C GLN A 8 -2.49 -6.59 17.34
N LEU A 9 -2.79 -6.27 16.09
CA LEU A 9 -2.63 -4.90 15.62
C LEU A 9 -3.80 -4.05 16.07
N PRO A 10 -3.58 -2.74 16.30
CA PRO A 10 -4.68 -1.83 16.57
C PRO A 10 -5.75 -1.85 15.48
N HIS A 11 -6.95 -1.46 15.83
CA HIS A 11 -8.08 -1.43 14.92
C HIS A 11 -7.84 -0.55 13.69
N ALA A 12 -6.97 0.43 13.81
CA ALA A 12 -6.63 1.31 12.69
C ALA A 12 -5.96 0.57 11.53
N PHE A 13 -5.38 -0.60 11.79
CA PHE A 13 -4.67 -1.34 10.74
C PHE A 13 -5.67 -2.02 9.82
N LYS A 14 -5.55 -1.70 8.55
CA LYS A 14 -6.45 -2.18 7.51
C LYS A 14 -5.68 -2.91 6.43
N ARG A 15 -6.36 -3.85 5.81
CA ARG A 15 -5.89 -4.53 4.61
C ARG A 15 -6.54 -3.86 3.42
N ILE A 16 -5.73 -3.28 2.57
CA ILE A 16 -6.17 -2.48 1.44
C ILE A 16 -5.84 -3.24 0.16
N ARG A 17 -6.84 -3.44 -0.68
CA ARG A 17 -6.64 -4.12 -1.96
C ARG A 17 -6.87 -3.14 -3.10
N LEU A 18 -5.90 -3.06 -3.99
CA LEU A 18 -5.94 -2.21 -5.17
C LEU A 18 -5.93 -3.07 -6.43
N GLY A 19 -6.75 -2.71 -7.40
CA GLY A 19 -6.71 -3.33 -8.72
C GLY A 19 -6.48 -2.28 -9.77
N ILE A 20 -5.79 -2.62 -10.86
CA ILE A 20 -5.48 -1.64 -11.88
C ILE A 20 -6.76 -1.10 -12.50
N ALA A 21 -6.80 0.22 -12.68
CA ALA A 21 -7.95 0.89 -13.25
C ALA A 21 -7.96 0.74 -14.77
N ARG A 22 -9.05 1.17 -15.40
CA ARG A 22 -9.17 1.11 -16.84
C ARG A 22 -8.06 1.90 -17.51
N SER A 23 -7.47 1.29 -18.52
CA SER A 23 -6.36 1.88 -19.27
C SER A 23 -6.33 1.26 -20.65
N THR A 24 -5.43 1.73 -21.50
CA THR A 24 -5.25 1.11 -22.82
C THR A 24 -4.88 -0.36 -22.71
N GLU A 25 -4.03 -0.68 -21.76
CA GLU A 25 -3.57 -2.04 -21.54
C GLU A 25 -4.64 -2.91 -20.88
N PHE A 26 -5.47 -2.30 -20.04
CA PHE A 26 -6.55 -3.00 -19.34
C PHE A 26 -7.86 -2.24 -19.54
N PRO A 27 -8.52 -2.43 -20.70
CA PRO A 27 -9.70 -1.62 -21.04
C PRO A 27 -10.86 -1.69 -20.05
N SER A 28 -10.94 -2.78 -19.30
CA SER A 28 -11.98 -2.95 -18.27
C SER A 28 -11.40 -2.91 -16.86
N GLY A 29 -10.13 -2.54 -16.73
CA GLY A 29 -9.41 -2.69 -15.47
C GLY A 29 -9.11 -4.16 -15.21
N SER A 30 -8.56 -4.45 -14.05
CA SER A 30 -8.31 -5.84 -13.65
C SER A 30 -8.16 -5.94 -12.15
N SER A 31 -8.83 -6.91 -11.54
CA SER A 31 -8.64 -7.22 -10.13
C SER A 31 -7.50 -8.22 -9.90
N ARG A 32 -6.88 -8.68 -10.98
CA ARG A 32 -5.78 -9.64 -10.93
C ARG A 32 -4.41 -8.99 -11.12
N HIS A 33 -4.39 -7.67 -11.20
CA HIS A 33 -3.18 -6.88 -11.37
C HIS A 33 -3.24 -5.73 -10.39
N GLY A 34 -2.48 -5.80 -9.34
CA GLY A 34 -2.51 -4.77 -8.33
C GLY A 34 -1.72 -5.10 -7.08
N TYR A 35 -2.23 -4.61 -5.96
CA TYR A 35 -1.54 -4.68 -4.69
C TYR A 35 -2.51 -4.99 -3.57
N GLU A 36 -1.98 -5.67 -2.54
CA GLU A 36 -2.68 -5.79 -1.28
C GLU A 36 -1.68 -5.45 -0.19
N PHE A 37 -2.00 -4.49 0.65
CA PHE A 37 -1.05 -4.10 1.69
C PHE A 37 -1.78 -3.75 2.98
N VAL A 38 -1.04 -3.83 4.08
CA VAL A 38 -1.53 -3.51 5.41
C VAL A 38 -0.98 -2.16 5.81
N ALA A 39 -1.83 -1.26 6.27
CA ALA A 39 -1.42 0.05 6.73
C ALA A 39 -2.41 0.57 7.78
N PRO A 40 -1.93 1.37 8.74
CA PRO A 40 -2.82 2.02 9.69
C PRO A 40 -3.48 3.23 9.04
N LEU A 41 -4.80 3.28 9.10
CA LEU A 41 -5.55 4.43 8.58
C LEU A 41 -6.18 5.19 9.73
N ASP A 42 -6.13 6.51 9.65
CA ASP A 42 -6.81 7.37 10.62
C ASP A 42 -8.31 7.44 10.32
N GLY A 43 -9.04 8.24 11.09
CA GLY A 43 -10.48 8.36 10.93
C GLY A 43 -10.92 8.92 9.58
N SER A 44 -10.01 9.55 8.85
CA SER A 44 -10.29 10.09 7.52
C SER A 44 -9.83 9.16 6.41
N GLY A 45 -9.26 8.01 6.74
CA GLY A 45 -8.77 7.07 5.74
C GLY A 45 -7.35 7.33 5.25
N HIS A 46 -6.64 8.23 5.88
CA HIS A 46 -5.24 8.52 5.52
C HIS A 46 -4.29 7.65 6.32
N ILE A 47 -3.14 7.30 5.74
CA ILE A 47 -2.14 6.52 6.44
C ILE A 47 -1.57 7.32 7.59
N ASP A 48 -1.51 6.71 8.77
CA ASP A 48 -0.98 7.32 9.98
C ASP A 48 0.50 6.96 10.14
N PRO A 49 1.43 7.90 9.93
CA PRO A 49 2.85 7.58 10.01
C PRO A 49 3.33 7.17 11.40
N SER A 50 2.69 7.68 12.45
CA SER A 50 3.10 7.33 13.82
C SER A 50 2.80 5.88 14.14
N LEU A 51 1.61 5.43 13.80
CA LEU A 51 1.24 4.02 14.00
C LEU A 51 2.04 3.11 13.09
N TRP A 52 2.29 3.54 11.86
CA TRP A 52 3.14 2.78 10.95
C TRP A 52 4.52 2.54 11.56
N ARG A 53 5.12 3.59 12.12
CA ARG A 53 6.46 3.48 12.69
C ARG A 53 6.54 2.44 13.79
N LYS A 54 5.48 2.32 14.58
CA LYS A 54 5.44 1.36 15.68
C LYS A 54 5.25 -0.09 15.21
N HIS A 55 4.65 -0.28 14.05
CA HIS A 55 4.28 -1.62 13.57
C HIS A 55 4.68 -1.86 12.12
N ARG A 56 5.75 -1.22 11.67
CA ARG A 56 6.12 -1.27 10.25
C ARG A 56 6.40 -2.68 9.74
N ASP A 57 6.87 -3.57 10.61
CA ASP A 57 7.14 -4.95 10.20
C ASP A 57 5.85 -5.71 9.84
N ASN A 58 4.72 -5.21 10.27
CA ASN A 58 3.42 -5.78 9.95
C ASN A 58 2.77 -5.13 8.72
N CYS A 59 3.35 -4.06 8.22
CA CYS A 59 2.82 -3.37 7.05
C CYS A 59 3.41 -3.98 5.79
N ARG A 60 2.99 -5.19 5.51
CA ARG A 60 3.48 -5.93 4.36
C ARG A 60 2.68 -5.59 3.11
N VAL A 61 3.33 -5.74 1.97
CA VAL A 61 2.70 -5.55 0.67
C VAL A 61 2.90 -6.80 -0.17
N ARG A 62 1.85 -7.14 -0.91
CA ARG A 62 1.88 -8.19 -1.91
C ARG A 62 1.48 -7.56 -3.24
N ARG A 63 2.37 -7.60 -4.21
CA ARG A 63 2.07 -7.22 -5.57
C ARG A 63 1.69 -8.49 -6.33
N PHE A 64 0.57 -8.46 -7.00
CA PHE A 64 0.14 -9.59 -7.82
C PHE A 64 -0.08 -9.08 -9.25
N TRP A 65 0.42 -9.85 -10.21
CA TRP A 65 0.36 -9.43 -11.60
C TRP A 65 0.19 -10.65 -12.48
N GLY A 66 -1.08 -10.99 -12.74
CA GLY A 66 -1.42 -12.09 -13.63
C GLY A 66 -0.86 -13.46 -13.23
N GLY A 67 -0.72 -13.70 -11.92
CA GLY A 67 -0.19 -14.97 -11.43
C GLY A 67 1.20 -14.87 -10.83
N GLU A 68 1.92 -13.79 -11.12
CA GLU A 68 3.21 -13.53 -10.48
C GLU A 68 2.99 -12.73 -9.21
N GLU A 69 3.84 -12.95 -8.21
CA GLU A 69 3.73 -12.25 -6.93
C GLU A 69 5.10 -11.78 -6.45
N GLU A 70 5.08 -10.62 -5.82
CA GLU A 70 6.23 -10.10 -5.09
C GLU A 70 5.76 -9.67 -3.71
N ILE A 71 6.60 -9.93 -2.70
CA ILE A 71 6.28 -9.64 -1.31
C ILE A 71 7.28 -8.63 -0.79
N GLY A 72 6.81 -7.68 -0.02
CA GLY A 72 7.68 -6.68 0.56
C GLY A 72 7.01 -5.95 1.71
N HIS A 73 7.46 -4.73 1.95
CA HIS A 73 6.99 -3.90 3.05
C HIS A 73 6.66 -2.50 2.58
N LEU A 74 5.70 -1.89 3.26
CA LEU A 74 5.40 -0.47 3.08
C LEU A 74 6.38 0.33 3.93
N LEU A 75 7.14 1.21 3.29
CA LEU A 75 8.10 2.07 3.95
C LEU A 75 7.73 3.54 3.76
N HIS A 76 8.06 4.34 4.76
CA HIS A 76 7.91 5.79 4.69
C HIS A 76 9.30 6.39 4.63
N LYS A 77 9.71 6.86 3.47
CA LYS A 77 11.03 7.42 3.26
C LYS A 77 10.98 8.92 3.49
N PRO A 78 11.75 9.44 4.45
CA PRO A 78 11.80 10.87 4.68
C PRO A 78 12.56 11.55 3.54
N GLY A 79 12.23 12.78 3.27
CA GLY A 79 12.86 13.57 2.22
C GLY A 79 12.42 15.00 2.31
N GLY A 80 11.93 15.41 3.48
CA GLY A 80 11.37 16.73 3.69
C GLY A 80 9.89 16.76 3.29
N PRO A 81 9.22 17.89 3.53
CA PRO A 81 7.76 17.97 3.35
C PRO A 81 7.30 17.67 1.93
N GLU A 82 8.14 17.95 0.94
CA GLU A 82 7.78 17.74 -0.46
C GLU A 82 8.29 16.43 -1.02
N HIS A 83 9.12 15.71 -0.25
CA HIS A 83 9.80 14.53 -0.75
C HIS A 83 9.56 13.30 0.12
N ALA A 84 8.88 13.45 1.24
CA ALA A 84 8.47 12.30 2.05
C ALA A 84 7.49 11.47 1.23
N GLN A 85 7.74 10.17 1.13
CA GLN A 85 6.88 9.34 0.31
C GLN A 85 6.76 7.94 0.88
N TRP A 86 5.63 7.33 0.57
CA TRP A 86 5.37 5.95 0.86
C TRP A 86 5.85 5.11 -0.32
N VAL A 87 6.61 4.05 -0.04
CA VAL A 87 7.12 3.18 -1.09
C VAL A 87 6.84 1.72 -0.73
N PHE A 88 6.73 0.91 -1.76
CA PHE A 88 6.69 -0.55 -1.63
C PHE A 88 8.10 -1.06 -1.93
N ASP A 89 8.72 -1.65 -0.92
CA ASP A 89 10.08 -2.17 -1.01
C ASP A 89 9.99 -3.70 -0.97
N TYR A 90 10.32 -4.33 -2.08
CA TYR A 90 10.19 -5.78 -2.22
C TYR A 90 11.42 -6.51 -1.68
N ASP A 91 11.17 -7.64 -1.00
CA ASP A 91 12.19 -8.33 -0.23
C ASP A 91 13.39 -8.80 -1.09
N ASP A 92 13.13 -9.21 -2.32
CA ASP A 92 14.16 -9.76 -3.20
C ASP A 92 14.59 -8.79 -4.30
N ALA A 93 14.19 -7.53 -4.19
CA ALA A 93 14.50 -6.54 -5.21
C ALA A 93 15.62 -5.62 -4.76
N ALA A 94 16.34 -5.04 -5.73
CA ALA A 94 17.29 -4.00 -5.44
C ALA A 94 16.55 -2.73 -5.04
N GLU A 95 17.24 -1.83 -4.30
CA GLU A 95 16.60 -0.62 -3.81
C GLU A 95 15.99 0.23 -4.92
N TYR A 96 16.62 0.25 -6.08
CA TYR A 96 16.11 1.03 -7.20
C TYR A 96 14.85 0.44 -7.85
N ASP A 97 14.45 -0.76 -7.43
CA ASP A 97 13.22 -1.38 -7.91
C ASP A 97 12.00 -1.03 -7.06
N ASP A 98 12.18 -0.18 -6.06
CA ASP A 98 11.07 0.26 -5.22
C ASP A 98 10.00 0.98 -6.06
N GLU A 99 8.75 0.75 -5.71
CA GLU A 99 7.64 1.46 -6.31
C GLU A 99 7.08 2.46 -5.31
N SER A 100 6.75 3.66 -5.76
CA SER A 100 6.32 4.72 -4.86
C SER A 100 4.85 5.08 -5.07
N GLY A 101 4.16 5.26 -3.94
CA GLY A 101 2.77 5.72 -3.96
C GLY A 101 2.73 7.22 -4.19
N TYR A 102 2.14 7.63 -5.29
CA TYR A 102 2.04 9.04 -5.63
C TYR A 102 1.06 9.72 -4.69
N ARG A 103 1.57 10.64 -3.86
CA ARG A 103 0.76 11.39 -2.89
C ARG A 103 -0.08 10.50 -1.97
N PHE A 104 0.45 9.36 -1.57
CA PHE A 104 -0.26 8.48 -0.65
C PHE A 104 -0.57 9.15 0.68
N ASP A 105 0.19 10.15 1.07
CA ASP A 105 -0.06 10.92 2.28
C ASP A 105 -1.33 11.77 2.18
N ALA A 106 -1.74 12.11 0.96
CA ALA A 106 -2.91 12.97 0.74
C ALA A 106 -4.17 12.21 0.35
N HIS A 107 -4.03 10.92 -0.01
CA HIS A 107 -5.19 10.14 -0.42
C HIS A 107 -5.89 9.48 0.76
N ALA A 108 -7.21 9.47 0.70
CA ALA A 108 -8.01 8.65 1.59
C ALA A 108 -8.23 7.30 0.94
N PHE A 109 -7.90 6.23 1.66
CA PHE A 109 -8.07 4.87 1.13
C PHE A 109 -9.46 4.36 1.49
N ALA A 110 -10.39 4.54 0.57
CA ALA A 110 -11.75 4.06 0.71
C ALA A 110 -12.16 3.36 -0.58
N PRO A 111 -13.02 2.33 -0.52
CA PRO A 111 -13.44 1.62 -1.72
C PRO A 111 -13.98 2.59 -2.78
N GLY A 112 -13.55 2.40 -4.01
CA GLY A 112 -13.95 3.25 -5.11
C GLY A 112 -13.04 4.43 -5.39
N GLU A 113 -12.16 4.78 -4.47
CA GLU A 113 -11.20 5.86 -4.69
C GLU A 113 -10.08 5.38 -5.62
N TYR A 114 -9.42 6.33 -6.27
CA TYR A 114 -8.32 6.05 -7.18
C TYR A 114 -7.01 6.57 -6.60
N VAL A 115 -5.97 5.77 -6.72
CA VAL A 115 -4.62 6.14 -6.30
C VAL A 115 -3.67 5.79 -7.42
N SER A 116 -2.49 6.42 -7.43
CA SER A 116 -1.48 6.15 -8.44
C SER A 116 -0.21 5.66 -7.79
N ILE A 117 0.47 4.76 -8.49
CA ILE A 117 1.73 4.20 -8.05
C ILE A 117 2.72 4.35 -9.20
N ARG A 118 3.89 4.87 -8.86
CA ARG A 118 4.99 5.03 -9.81
C ARG A 118 5.83 3.77 -9.77
N ASP A 119 5.99 3.12 -10.92
CA ASP A 119 6.79 1.91 -10.98
C ASP A 119 8.29 2.23 -10.99
N ASP A 120 9.11 1.19 -11.06
CA ASP A 120 10.56 1.32 -11.02
C ASP A 120 11.13 2.03 -12.27
N ALA A 121 10.37 2.08 -13.35
CA ALA A 121 10.75 2.81 -14.56
C ALA A 121 10.28 4.27 -14.51
N GLY A 122 9.60 4.68 -13.43
CA GLY A 122 9.14 6.05 -13.26
C GLY A 122 7.78 6.33 -13.87
N GLU A 123 7.08 5.33 -14.36
CA GLU A 123 5.75 5.51 -14.96
C GLU A 123 4.66 5.39 -13.91
N LEU A 124 3.67 6.29 -14.01
CA LEU A 124 2.51 6.28 -13.13
C LEU A 124 1.41 5.38 -13.67
N HIS A 125 0.91 4.53 -12.80
CA HIS A 125 -0.24 3.69 -13.09
C HIS A 125 -1.33 3.98 -12.08
N THR A 126 -2.57 4.02 -12.55
CA THR A 126 -3.72 4.31 -11.69
C THR A 126 -4.39 3.03 -11.26
N PHE A 127 -4.72 2.97 -9.97
CA PHE A 127 -5.38 1.82 -9.37
C PHE A 127 -6.64 2.28 -8.65
N ARG A 128 -7.59 1.38 -8.56
CA ARG A 128 -8.82 1.62 -7.82
C ARG A 128 -8.76 0.84 -6.51
N VAL A 129 -9.18 1.48 -5.43
CA VAL A 129 -9.31 0.79 -4.15
C VAL A 129 -10.52 -0.14 -4.24
N LEU A 130 -10.27 -1.44 -4.20
CA LEU A 130 -11.31 -2.46 -4.32
C LEU A 130 -11.94 -2.77 -2.97
N SER A 131 -11.13 -2.85 -1.93
CA SER A 131 -11.64 -3.16 -0.60
C SER A 131 -10.72 -2.62 0.47
N VAL A 132 -11.30 -2.33 1.62
CA VAL A 132 -10.60 -1.95 2.84
C VAL A 132 -11.25 -2.76 3.95
N SER A 133 -10.48 -3.63 4.60
CA SER A 133 -10.99 -4.50 5.66
C SER A 133 -10.04 -4.50 6.84
N ASN A 134 -10.49 -5.02 7.96
CA ASN A 134 -9.62 -5.09 9.13
C ASN A 134 -8.47 -6.04 8.87
N ALA A 135 -7.28 -5.66 9.32
CA ALA A 135 -6.09 -6.48 9.17
C ALA A 135 -5.96 -7.53 10.27
N THR A 136 -6.81 -7.47 11.27
CA THR A 136 -6.79 -8.40 12.42
C THR A 136 -7.89 -9.42 12.33
#